data_15fd5c3bbf5b5af8328f8642bfe31c15
#
_entry.id   15fd5c3bbf5b5af8328f8642bfe31c15
#
_cell.length_a   1.000
_cell.length_b   1.000
_cell.length_c   1.000
_cell.angle_alpha   90.00
_cell.angle_beta   90.00
_cell.angle_gamma   90.00
#
_symmetry.space_group_name_H-M   'P 1'
#
loop_
_entity.id
_entity.type
_entity.pdbx_description
1 polymer ?
#
loop_
_entity_poly.entity_id
_entity_poly.type
_entity_poly.pdbx_seq_one_letter_code
_entity_poly.pdbx_strand_id
1 'polypeptide(L)'
;MYSCHDNTFLIEFIQTYAYARHFLSTCTRVLGYESTPEGLRCLDGHFCHVGTFPIGVDPLEIESRCQALSVQSKIKAIKDMYSGKKILVGRDKIDLVKGVLQKLAAFEKFLIDFPEWKNKVVMIQLTDGSTNESARLEHKVSETVAHINNKYGNLEFSPVYHFHHQIQLNEYYALLSTADAAVITANRDGMNTTSLEYVICQENRHGPLILSELTGTAGSLSSALMVNPWDYAGVAKAMNEALLMSEEEKQSRHMVIFSNI
;
A
#
# COMPACT_ATOMS: atom_id res chain seq x y z
N MET A 1 -21.25 -1.41 19.72
CA MET A 1 -21.37 -1.37 21.20
C MET A 1 -21.94 -2.71 21.62
N TYR A 2 -21.10 -3.66 22.00
CA TYR A 2 -21.56 -4.97 22.47
C TYR A 2 -21.87 -4.88 23.97
N SER A 3 -23.07 -5.27 24.36
CA SER A 3 -23.54 -5.31 25.74
C SER A 3 -22.82 -6.46 26.47
N CYS A 4 -22.00 -6.11 27.47
CA CYS A 4 -21.37 -7.10 28.35
C CYS A 4 -22.41 -7.59 29.36
N HIS A 5 -23.06 -8.71 29.07
CA HIS A 5 -23.66 -9.59 30.10
C HIS A 5 -23.01 -10.96 29.94
N ASP A 6 -22.31 -11.36 30.96
CA ASP A 6 -21.58 -12.58 31.26
C ASP A 6 -20.04 -12.41 31.26
N ASN A 7 -19.40 -13.15 32.18
CA ASN A 7 -17.95 -13.23 32.43
C ASN A 7 -17.07 -13.51 31.15
N THR A 8 -17.25 -12.74 30.10
CA THR A 8 -16.55 -12.90 28.83
C THR A 8 -15.27 -12.10 28.92
N PHE A 9 -14.11 -12.75 28.76
CA PHE A 9 -12.83 -12.09 28.52
C PHE A 9 -12.95 -11.32 27.21
N LEU A 10 -12.95 -9.99 27.27
CA LEU A 10 -12.87 -9.15 26.12
C LEU A 10 -11.39 -8.96 25.76
N ILE A 11 -11.02 -9.31 24.54
CA ILE A 11 -9.69 -9.05 23.99
C ILE A 11 -9.87 -8.21 22.74
N GLU A 12 -9.25 -7.03 22.73
CA GLU A 12 -9.17 -6.19 21.54
C GLU A 12 -7.82 -6.41 20.84
N PHE A 13 -7.90 -6.80 19.56
CA PHE A 13 -6.76 -7.08 18.70
C PHE A 13 -6.45 -5.85 17.86
N ILE A 14 -5.28 -5.26 18.07
CA ILE A 14 -4.82 -4.08 17.34
C ILE A 14 -3.55 -4.43 16.59
N GLN A 15 -3.42 -3.98 15.34
CA GLN A 15 -2.32 -4.39 14.47
C GLN A 15 -1.01 -3.66 14.76
N THR A 16 -1.05 -2.47 15.36
CA THR A 16 0.16 -1.70 15.65
C THR A 16 0.19 -1.19 17.08
N TYR A 17 1.36 -1.15 17.65
CA TYR A 17 1.56 -0.64 19.01
C TYR A 17 1.11 0.83 19.18
N ALA A 18 1.35 1.66 18.17
CA ALA A 18 0.94 3.05 18.19
C ALA A 18 -0.59 3.18 18.29
N TYR A 19 -1.33 2.38 17.52
CA TYR A 19 -2.80 2.39 17.57
C TYR A 19 -3.35 1.82 18.87
N ALA A 20 -2.71 0.78 19.45
CA ALA A 20 -3.07 0.27 20.77
C ALA A 20 -2.96 1.36 21.83
N ARG A 21 -1.86 2.11 21.84
CA ARG A 21 -1.64 3.24 22.74
C ARG A 21 -2.67 4.36 22.53
N HIS A 22 -2.99 4.69 21.27
CA HIS A 22 -4.02 5.68 20.96
C HIS A 22 -5.41 5.23 21.39
N PHE A 23 -5.73 3.96 21.20
CA PHE A 23 -6.98 3.37 21.64
C PHE A 23 -7.14 3.49 23.18
N LEU A 24 -6.14 3.03 23.95
CA LEU A 24 -6.12 3.15 25.40
C LEU A 24 -6.30 4.61 25.86
N SER A 25 -5.52 5.53 25.29
CA SER A 25 -5.60 6.97 25.59
C SER A 25 -6.98 7.55 25.28
N THR A 26 -7.60 7.13 24.16
CA THR A 26 -8.94 7.60 23.78
C THR A 26 -10.00 7.10 24.75
N CYS A 27 -9.95 5.83 25.14
CA CYS A 27 -10.88 5.24 26.10
C CYS A 27 -10.77 5.93 27.46
N THR A 28 -9.57 6.25 27.91
CA THR A 28 -9.37 7.00 29.15
C THR A 28 -9.94 8.42 29.06
N ARG A 29 -9.71 9.14 27.98
CA ARG A 29 -10.16 10.54 27.81
C ARG A 29 -11.64 10.68 27.57
N VAL A 30 -12.23 9.77 26.80
CA VAL A 30 -13.63 9.90 26.34
C VAL A 30 -14.59 9.13 27.27
N LEU A 31 -14.18 7.94 27.74
CA LEU A 31 -15.02 7.06 28.52
C LEU A 31 -14.70 7.07 30.03
N GLY A 32 -13.59 7.71 30.42
CA GLY A 32 -13.15 7.76 31.82
C GLY A 32 -12.62 6.41 32.35
N TYR A 33 -12.27 5.47 31.46
CA TYR A 33 -11.74 4.18 31.87
C TYR A 33 -10.29 4.28 32.34
N GLU A 34 -9.91 3.45 33.29
CA GLU A 34 -8.54 3.36 33.76
C GLU A 34 -7.73 2.52 32.80
N SER A 35 -6.69 3.12 32.16
CA SER A 35 -5.76 2.38 31.30
C SER A 35 -4.58 1.82 32.06
N THR A 36 -4.26 0.57 31.81
CA THR A 36 -3.07 -0.14 32.29
C THR A 36 -2.23 -0.61 31.10
N PRO A 37 -0.98 -1.02 31.26
CA PRO A 37 -0.17 -1.61 30.20
C PRO A 37 -0.83 -2.85 29.55
N GLU A 38 -1.69 -3.56 30.27
CA GLU A 38 -2.33 -4.80 29.83
C GLU A 38 -3.71 -4.58 29.22
N GLY A 39 -4.32 -3.40 29.38
CA GLY A 39 -5.65 -3.12 28.87
C GLY A 39 -6.39 -2.02 29.61
N LEU A 40 -7.72 -2.12 29.61
CA LEU A 40 -8.66 -1.15 30.18
C LEU A 40 -9.47 -1.76 31.31
N ARG A 41 -9.58 -1.03 32.41
CA ARG A 41 -10.54 -1.31 33.46
C ARG A 41 -11.78 -0.46 33.24
N CYS A 42 -12.91 -1.11 32.98
CA CYS A 42 -14.19 -0.46 32.79
C CYS A 42 -14.80 -0.03 34.11
N LEU A 43 -15.72 0.94 34.10
CA LEU A 43 -16.39 1.45 35.31
C LEU A 43 -17.26 0.43 36.00
N ASP A 44 -17.72 -0.58 35.26
CA ASP A 44 -18.51 -1.72 35.76
C ASP A 44 -17.69 -2.85 36.39
N GLY A 45 -16.34 -2.68 36.45
CA GLY A 45 -15.40 -3.63 37.02
C GLY A 45 -14.86 -4.68 36.04
N HIS A 46 -15.33 -4.70 34.78
CA HIS A 46 -14.78 -5.57 33.73
C HIS A 46 -13.38 -5.11 33.30
N PHE A 47 -12.55 -6.05 32.88
CA PHE A 47 -11.24 -5.79 32.34
C PHE A 47 -11.19 -6.22 30.87
N CYS A 48 -10.82 -5.29 29.98
CA CYS A 48 -10.63 -5.56 28.57
C CYS A 48 -9.11 -5.59 28.27
N HIS A 49 -8.59 -6.76 27.89
CA HIS A 49 -7.22 -6.89 27.46
C HIS A 49 -7.02 -6.26 26.09
N VAL A 50 -5.94 -5.49 25.91
CA VAL A 50 -5.57 -4.88 24.63
C VAL A 50 -4.21 -5.42 24.20
N GLY A 51 -4.22 -6.21 23.13
CA GLY A 51 -3.02 -6.83 22.57
C GLY A 51 -2.69 -6.29 21.20
N THR A 52 -1.37 -6.27 20.87
CA THR A 52 -0.88 -5.91 19.54
C THR A 52 -0.52 -7.17 18.78
N PHE A 53 -1.21 -7.41 17.68
CA PHE A 53 -1.07 -8.59 16.84
C PHE A 53 -0.92 -8.15 15.38
N PRO A 54 0.29 -7.81 14.93
CA PRO A 54 0.52 -7.43 13.53
C PRO A 54 0.23 -8.61 12.62
N ILE A 55 -0.60 -8.38 11.59
CA ILE A 55 -0.82 -9.38 10.56
C ILE A 55 0.40 -9.45 9.64
N GLY A 56 0.80 -10.67 9.28
CA GLY A 56 1.82 -10.95 8.28
C GLY A 56 1.26 -11.59 7.03
N VAL A 57 2.16 -12.05 6.17
CA VAL A 57 1.89 -12.85 4.98
C VAL A 57 2.77 -14.10 5.05
N ASP A 58 2.42 -15.15 4.32
CA ASP A 58 3.26 -16.33 4.17
C ASP A 58 4.21 -16.16 2.98
N PRO A 59 5.52 -15.95 3.19
CA PRO A 59 6.46 -15.73 2.11
C PRO A 59 6.57 -16.94 1.19
N LEU A 60 6.59 -18.16 1.74
CA LEU A 60 6.76 -19.39 0.97
C LEU A 60 5.57 -19.64 0.03
N GLU A 61 4.35 -19.33 0.49
CA GLU A 61 3.17 -19.44 -0.35
C GLU A 61 3.24 -18.45 -1.53
N ILE A 62 3.61 -17.19 -1.28
CA ILE A 62 3.71 -16.15 -2.32
C ILE A 62 4.81 -16.51 -3.33
N GLU A 63 6.00 -16.90 -2.87
CA GLU A 63 7.11 -17.33 -3.73
C GLU A 63 6.71 -18.52 -4.63
N SER A 64 6.10 -19.54 -4.05
CA SER A 64 5.60 -20.69 -4.79
C SER A 64 4.60 -20.28 -5.88
N ARG A 65 3.69 -19.36 -5.56
CA ARG A 65 2.72 -18.82 -6.53
C ARG A 65 3.40 -18.01 -7.63
N CYS A 66 4.38 -17.17 -7.30
CA CYS A 66 5.15 -16.39 -8.27
C CYS A 66 5.91 -17.30 -9.27
N GLN A 67 6.36 -18.47 -8.83
CA GLN A 67 7.07 -19.45 -9.68
C GLN A 67 6.12 -20.28 -10.55
N ALA A 68 4.82 -20.30 -10.29
CA ALA A 68 3.85 -21.07 -11.06
C ALA A 68 3.83 -20.65 -12.54
N LEU A 69 3.72 -21.64 -13.45
CA LEU A 69 3.71 -21.42 -14.91
C LEU A 69 2.63 -20.40 -15.35
N SER A 70 1.47 -20.43 -14.69
CA SER A 70 0.37 -19.49 -14.95
C SER A 70 0.74 -18.04 -14.64
N VAL A 71 1.56 -17.80 -13.61
CA VAL A 71 2.06 -16.47 -13.26
C VAL A 71 3.21 -16.07 -14.18
N GLN A 72 4.14 -16.97 -14.46
CA GLN A 72 5.27 -16.73 -15.36
C GLN A 72 4.83 -16.35 -16.79
N SER A 73 3.78 -17.00 -17.32
CA SER A 73 3.21 -16.64 -18.62
C SER A 73 2.63 -15.23 -18.63
N LYS A 74 1.98 -14.79 -17.53
CA LYS A 74 1.43 -13.44 -17.38
C LYS A 74 2.54 -12.41 -17.19
N ILE A 75 3.61 -12.71 -16.46
CA ILE A 75 4.81 -11.86 -16.35
C ILE A 75 5.36 -11.54 -17.73
N LYS A 76 5.50 -12.57 -18.59
CA LYS A 76 5.95 -12.37 -19.97
C LYS A 76 5.00 -11.48 -20.74
N ALA A 77 3.71 -11.72 -20.69
CA ALA A 77 2.71 -10.91 -21.38
C ALA A 77 2.72 -9.43 -20.92
N ILE A 78 2.86 -9.16 -19.61
CA ILE A 78 2.95 -7.80 -19.08
C ILE A 78 4.24 -7.11 -19.55
N LYS A 79 5.39 -7.81 -19.54
CA LYS A 79 6.66 -7.27 -20.06
C LYS A 79 6.59 -6.93 -21.55
N ASP A 80 5.94 -7.77 -22.34
CA ASP A 80 5.76 -7.53 -23.76
C ASP A 80 4.82 -6.33 -24.01
N MET A 81 3.71 -6.24 -23.25
CA MET A 81 2.74 -5.15 -23.35
C MET A 81 3.33 -3.79 -23.00
N TYR A 82 4.15 -3.72 -21.96
CA TYR A 82 4.78 -2.48 -21.49
C TYR A 82 6.26 -2.40 -21.86
N SER A 83 6.65 -3.04 -22.99
CA SER A 83 8.03 -3.02 -23.46
C SER A 83 8.54 -1.59 -23.62
N GLY A 84 9.73 -1.29 -23.05
CA GLY A 84 10.33 0.04 -23.05
C GLY A 84 9.66 1.07 -22.12
N LYS A 85 8.72 0.64 -21.29
CA LYS A 85 8.07 1.48 -20.25
C LYS A 85 8.47 1.04 -18.86
N LYS A 86 8.44 1.97 -17.92
CA LYS A 86 8.56 1.71 -16.48
C LYS A 86 7.17 1.59 -15.86
N ILE A 87 6.98 0.62 -14.98
CA ILE A 87 5.71 0.33 -14.34
C ILE A 87 5.77 0.73 -12.87
N LEU A 88 4.96 1.69 -12.48
CA LEU A 88 4.62 1.97 -11.08
C LEU A 88 3.32 1.27 -10.74
N VAL A 89 3.28 0.51 -9.64
CA VAL A 89 2.08 -0.21 -9.22
C VAL A 89 1.54 0.33 -7.91
N GLY A 90 0.22 0.41 -7.79
CA GLY A 90 -0.50 0.68 -6.56
C GLY A 90 -1.71 -0.24 -6.43
N ARG A 91 -1.99 -0.70 -5.23
CA ARG A 91 -3.22 -1.42 -4.89
C ARG A 91 -3.79 -0.88 -3.60
N ASP A 92 -5.06 -0.49 -3.63
CA ASP A 92 -5.76 0.07 -2.48
C ASP A 92 -7.23 -0.29 -2.50
N LYS A 93 -7.88 -0.24 -1.35
CA LYS A 93 -9.34 -0.14 -1.29
C LYS A 93 -9.76 1.29 -1.60
N ILE A 94 -10.94 1.47 -2.18
CA ILE A 94 -11.55 2.80 -2.35
C ILE A 94 -12.02 3.30 -0.98
N ASP A 95 -11.08 3.93 -0.28
CA ASP A 95 -11.29 4.55 1.02
C ASP A 95 -10.41 5.81 1.12
N LEU A 96 -10.92 6.84 1.80
CA LEU A 96 -10.19 8.11 2.01
C LEU A 96 -8.86 7.91 2.72
N VAL A 97 -8.78 6.93 3.62
CA VAL A 97 -7.56 6.65 4.39
C VAL A 97 -6.49 5.91 3.60
N LYS A 98 -6.85 5.28 2.47
CA LYS A 98 -5.88 4.54 1.64
C LYS A 98 -5.07 5.41 0.67
N GLY A 99 -5.44 6.68 0.51
CA GLY A 99 -4.58 7.66 -0.16
C GLY A 99 -4.49 7.54 -1.68
N VAL A 100 -5.49 6.96 -2.36
CA VAL A 100 -5.49 6.81 -3.84
C VAL A 100 -5.42 8.17 -4.53
N LEU A 101 -6.20 9.16 -4.07
CA LEU A 101 -6.19 10.51 -4.64
C LEU A 101 -4.84 11.21 -4.43
N GLN A 102 -4.22 11.04 -3.26
CA GLN A 102 -2.89 11.57 -2.96
C GLN A 102 -1.84 10.95 -3.91
N LYS A 103 -1.92 9.65 -4.17
CA LYS A 103 -1.05 8.95 -5.10
C LYS A 103 -1.18 9.50 -6.52
N LEU A 104 -2.40 9.65 -7.01
CA LEU A 104 -2.68 10.18 -8.35
C LEU A 104 -2.21 11.64 -8.48
N ALA A 105 -2.46 12.48 -7.47
CA ALA A 105 -1.97 13.85 -7.45
C ALA A 105 -0.43 13.93 -7.44
N ALA A 106 0.22 13.06 -6.66
CA ALA A 106 1.66 12.96 -6.65
C ALA A 106 2.23 12.43 -7.99
N PHE A 107 1.54 11.51 -8.64
CA PHE A 107 1.92 11.05 -9.97
C PHE A 107 1.76 12.12 -11.05
N GLU A 108 0.69 12.94 -10.98
CA GLU A 108 0.57 14.11 -11.86
C GLU A 108 1.71 15.10 -11.61
N LYS A 109 2.03 15.37 -10.34
CA LYS A 109 3.16 16.21 -9.95
C LYS A 109 4.48 15.65 -10.49
N PHE A 110 4.69 14.33 -10.42
CA PHE A 110 5.85 13.65 -11.00
C PHE A 110 5.98 13.89 -12.51
N LEU A 111 4.89 13.81 -13.26
CA LEU A 111 4.91 14.08 -14.71
C LEU A 111 5.16 15.56 -15.04
N ILE A 112 4.88 16.48 -14.10
CA ILE A 112 5.17 17.92 -14.24
C ILE A 112 6.66 18.18 -13.97
N ASP A 113 7.16 17.68 -12.84
CA ASP A 113 8.50 18.01 -12.32
C ASP A 113 9.60 17.25 -13.07
N PHE A 114 9.28 16.07 -13.61
CA PHE A 114 10.20 15.18 -14.34
C PHE A 114 9.67 14.85 -15.74
N PRO A 115 9.64 15.82 -16.65
CA PRO A 115 9.02 15.67 -17.97
C PRO A 115 9.69 14.62 -18.86
N GLU A 116 10.93 14.22 -18.55
CA GLU A 116 11.65 13.13 -19.22
C GLU A 116 10.98 11.77 -19.12
N TRP A 117 10.11 11.58 -18.12
CA TRP A 117 9.34 10.36 -17.91
C TRP A 117 8.01 10.31 -18.66
N LYS A 118 7.58 11.41 -19.29
CA LYS A 118 6.39 11.42 -20.15
C LYS A 118 6.52 10.37 -21.25
N ASN A 119 5.48 9.60 -21.46
CA ASN A 119 5.44 8.46 -22.40
C ASN A 119 6.39 7.31 -22.06
N LYS A 120 7.08 7.32 -20.92
CA LYS A 120 8.02 6.26 -20.52
C LYS A 120 7.60 5.56 -19.22
N VAL A 121 6.74 6.16 -18.42
CA VAL A 121 6.25 5.58 -17.16
C VAL A 121 4.75 5.41 -17.22
N VAL A 122 4.29 4.26 -16.76
CA VAL A 122 2.88 3.95 -16.60
C VAL A 122 2.59 3.65 -15.13
N MET A 123 1.51 4.22 -14.59
CA MET A 123 0.99 3.84 -13.29
C MET A 123 -0.19 2.89 -13.46
N ILE A 124 -0.06 1.70 -12.90
CA ILE A 124 -1.13 0.70 -12.85
C ILE A 124 -1.73 0.73 -11.44
N GLN A 125 -2.92 1.28 -11.33
CA GLN A 125 -3.65 1.39 -10.07
C GLN A 125 -4.77 0.35 -10.02
N LEU A 126 -4.69 -0.53 -9.04
CA LEU A 126 -5.74 -1.49 -8.72
C LEU A 126 -6.56 -0.95 -7.55
N THR A 127 -7.89 -1.02 -7.68
CA THR A 127 -8.78 -0.68 -6.57
C THR A 127 -9.80 -1.78 -6.37
N ASP A 128 -9.87 -2.29 -5.14
CA ASP A 128 -10.85 -3.30 -4.76
C ASP A 128 -12.18 -2.64 -4.37
N GLY A 129 -13.25 -3.29 -4.74
CA GLY A 129 -14.67 -3.03 -4.59
C GLY A 129 -15.14 -1.83 -3.76
N SER A 130 -16.14 -1.12 -4.31
CA SER A 130 -16.79 -0.02 -3.62
C SER A 130 -17.93 -0.52 -2.72
N THR A 131 -18.06 0.07 -1.55
CA THR A 131 -19.31 0.09 -0.79
C THR A 131 -20.14 1.30 -1.23
N ASN A 132 -21.43 1.34 -0.92
CA ASN A 132 -22.30 2.48 -1.27
C ASN A 132 -21.75 3.84 -0.77
N GLU A 133 -20.95 3.82 0.31
CA GLU A 133 -20.29 5.03 0.86
C GLU A 133 -19.09 5.49 0.03
N SER A 134 -18.47 4.62 -0.75
CA SER A 134 -17.28 4.94 -1.54
C SER A 134 -17.59 5.43 -2.96
N ALA A 135 -18.83 5.39 -3.43
CA ALA A 135 -19.22 5.78 -4.79
C ALA A 135 -18.77 7.22 -5.18
N ARG A 136 -18.86 8.16 -4.25
CA ARG A 136 -18.37 9.53 -4.47
C ARG A 136 -16.85 9.61 -4.62
N LEU A 137 -16.12 8.80 -3.86
CA LEU A 137 -14.67 8.74 -3.95
C LEU A 137 -14.24 8.08 -5.25
N GLU A 138 -14.92 7.01 -5.63
CA GLU A 138 -14.72 6.30 -6.90
C GLU A 138 -14.87 7.23 -8.10
N HIS A 139 -15.94 8.03 -8.11
CA HIS A 139 -16.16 9.04 -9.15
C HIS A 139 -14.98 10.03 -9.21
N LYS A 140 -14.50 10.53 -8.07
CA LYS A 140 -13.33 11.43 -8.01
C LYS A 140 -12.05 10.76 -8.52
N VAL A 141 -11.82 9.50 -8.17
CA VAL A 141 -10.67 8.74 -8.67
C VAL A 141 -10.74 8.62 -10.18
N SER A 142 -11.89 8.21 -10.72
CA SER A 142 -12.11 8.08 -12.17
C SER A 142 -11.94 9.42 -12.91
N GLU A 143 -12.46 10.50 -12.34
CA GLU A 143 -12.31 11.86 -12.87
C GLU A 143 -10.84 12.29 -12.89
N THR A 144 -10.09 12.03 -11.79
CA THR A 144 -8.65 12.35 -11.70
C THR A 144 -7.84 11.53 -12.71
N VAL A 145 -8.13 10.24 -12.85
CA VAL A 145 -7.49 9.38 -13.86
C VAL A 145 -7.75 9.90 -15.26
N ALA A 146 -9.02 10.24 -15.58
CA ALA A 146 -9.37 10.80 -16.88
C ALA A 146 -8.66 12.12 -17.15
N HIS A 147 -8.55 13.01 -16.14
CA HIS A 147 -7.81 14.25 -16.23
C HIS A 147 -6.33 14.03 -16.59
N ILE A 148 -5.65 13.13 -15.86
CA ILE A 148 -4.22 12.82 -16.10
C ILE A 148 -4.04 12.23 -17.51
N ASN A 149 -4.89 11.27 -17.89
CA ASN A 149 -4.79 10.61 -19.18
C ASN A 149 -5.08 11.57 -20.35
N ASN A 150 -6.04 12.48 -20.22
CA ASN A 150 -6.32 13.50 -21.24
C ASN A 150 -5.20 14.51 -21.39
N LYS A 151 -4.52 14.86 -20.29
CA LYS A 151 -3.47 15.90 -20.28
C LYS A 151 -2.09 15.39 -20.73
N TYR A 152 -1.77 14.14 -20.38
CA TYR A 152 -0.42 13.58 -20.58
C TYR A 152 -0.41 12.33 -21.47
N GLY A 153 -1.58 11.79 -21.84
CA GLY A 153 -1.70 10.66 -22.74
C GLY A 153 -1.80 11.06 -24.21
N ASN A 154 -1.84 10.06 -25.06
CA ASN A 154 -2.08 10.18 -26.49
C ASN A 154 -2.83 8.92 -26.99
N LEU A 155 -3.05 8.80 -28.31
CA LEU A 155 -3.78 7.66 -28.88
C LEU A 155 -3.13 6.29 -28.63
N GLU A 156 -1.81 6.26 -28.44
CA GLU A 156 -1.04 5.02 -28.27
C GLU A 156 -0.63 4.77 -26.81
N PHE A 157 -0.78 5.77 -25.93
CA PHE A 157 -0.27 5.70 -24.57
C PHE A 157 -1.18 6.39 -23.56
N SER A 158 -1.50 5.68 -22.51
CA SER A 158 -2.17 6.21 -21.31
C SER A 158 -1.22 6.15 -20.12
N PRO A 159 -0.97 7.29 -19.45
CA PRO A 159 -0.08 7.32 -18.25
C PRO A 159 -0.63 6.53 -17.07
N VAL A 160 -1.95 6.43 -16.92
CA VAL A 160 -2.60 5.73 -15.81
C VAL A 160 -3.58 4.68 -16.33
N TYR A 161 -3.38 3.44 -15.91
CA TYR A 161 -4.36 2.36 -16.06
C TYR A 161 -5.00 2.10 -14.70
N HIS A 162 -6.29 2.34 -14.61
CA HIS A 162 -7.07 2.12 -13.39
C HIS A 162 -8.01 0.92 -13.57
N PHE A 163 -7.79 -0.11 -12.76
CA PHE A 163 -8.64 -1.29 -12.71
C PHE A 163 -9.49 -1.25 -11.44
N HIS A 164 -10.79 -1.03 -11.65
CA HIS A 164 -11.77 -0.95 -10.57
C HIS A 164 -12.54 -2.26 -10.43
N HIS A 165 -11.83 -3.36 -10.33
CA HIS A 165 -12.40 -4.68 -10.06
C HIS A 165 -11.30 -5.57 -9.48
N GLN A 166 -11.74 -6.60 -8.78
CA GLN A 166 -10.81 -7.60 -8.27
C GLN A 166 -10.20 -8.37 -9.45
N ILE A 167 -8.89 -8.23 -9.63
CA ILE A 167 -8.14 -9.03 -10.61
C ILE A 167 -7.85 -10.42 -10.03
N GLN A 168 -7.59 -11.38 -10.92
CA GLN A 168 -7.19 -12.72 -10.50
C GLN A 168 -5.86 -12.66 -9.75
N LEU A 169 -5.70 -13.51 -8.73
CA LEU A 169 -4.51 -13.54 -7.89
C LEU A 169 -3.22 -13.77 -8.71
N ASN A 170 -3.28 -14.61 -9.75
CA ASN A 170 -2.15 -14.85 -10.64
C ASN A 170 -1.75 -13.60 -11.47
N GLU A 171 -2.72 -12.77 -11.85
CA GLU A 171 -2.45 -11.49 -12.53
C GLU A 171 -1.85 -10.47 -11.58
N TYR A 172 -2.36 -10.45 -10.36
CA TYR A 172 -1.87 -9.59 -9.31
C TYR A 172 -0.40 -9.87 -8.99
N TYR A 173 -0.03 -11.13 -8.71
CA TYR A 173 1.36 -11.48 -8.46
C TYR A 173 2.27 -11.27 -9.68
N ALA A 174 1.78 -11.52 -10.89
CA ALA A 174 2.53 -11.22 -12.11
C ALA A 174 2.81 -9.71 -12.25
N LEU A 175 1.83 -8.87 -11.92
CA LEU A 175 1.99 -7.42 -11.94
C LEU A 175 3.00 -6.96 -10.88
N LEU A 176 2.88 -7.43 -9.64
CA LEU A 176 3.84 -7.11 -8.58
C LEU A 176 5.26 -7.53 -8.94
N SER A 177 5.44 -8.73 -9.53
CA SER A 177 6.75 -9.25 -9.95
C SER A 177 7.34 -8.48 -11.15
N THR A 178 6.51 -7.76 -11.92
CA THR A 178 6.96 -7.06 -13.14
C THR A 178 7.19 -5.58 -12.90
N ALA A 179 6.55 -4.99 -11.90
CA ALA A 179 6.63 -3.57 -11.60
C ALA A 179 8.06 -3.11 -11.30
N ASP A 180 8.40 -1.88 -11.71
CA ASP A 180 9.69 -1.26 -11.44
C ASP A 180 9.71 -0.58 -10.06
N ALA A 181 8.57 -0.14 -9.53
CA ALA A 181 8.40 0.26 -8.14
C ALA A 181 6.94 0.13 -7.70
N ALA A 182 6.71 -0.08 -6.39
CA ALA A 182 5.38 0.05 -5.79
C ALA A 182 5.23 1.37 -5.06
N VAL A 183 4.00 1.92 -5.09
CA VAL A 183 3.68 3.21 -4.46
C VAL A 183 2.50 3.03 -3.51
N ILE A 184 2.74 3.22 -2.22
CA ILE A 184 1.76 3.10 -1.14
C ILE A 184 1.69 4.42 -0.38
N THR A 185 0.57 5.13 -0.52
CA THR A 185 0.35 6.47 0.01
C THR A 185 -0.80 6.52 1.02
N ALA A 186 -0.96 5.45 1.80
CA ALA A 186 -2.01 5.42 2.81
C ALA A 186 -1.82 6.53 3.86
N ASN A 187 -2.90 7.24 4.16
CA ASN A 187 -2.94 8.29 5.20
C ASN A 187 -3.07 7.69 6.60
N ARG A 188 -3.65 6.51 6.68
CA ARG A 188 -3.78 5.71 7.90
C ARG A 188 -3.94 4.25 7.49
N ASP A 189 -3.08 3.40 8.00
CA ASP A 189 -3.13 1.97 7.78
C ASP A 189 -2.60 1.22 9.01
N GLY A 190 -3.09 0.00 9.21
CA GLY A 190 -2.46 -0.97 10.09
C GLY A 190 -1.26 -1.62 9.40
N MET A 191 -1.22 -2.94 9.37
CA MET A 191 -0.23 -3.66 8.58
C MET A 191 -0.66 -3.70 7.11
N ASN A 192 0.12 -3.07 6.26
CA ASN A 192 -0.14 -3.04 4.83
C ASN A 192 0.41 -4.31 4.17
N THR A 193 -0.45 -5.30 3.93
CA THR A 193 -0.03 -6.58 3.33
C THR A 193 0.46 -6.42 1.89
N THR A 194 -0.05 -5.45 1.13
CA THR A 194 0.44 -5.18 -0.24
C THR A 194 1.92 -4.83 -0.28
N SER A 195 2.43 -4.10 0.74
CA SER A 195 3.86 -3.79 0.84
C SER A 195 4.70 -5.04 1.06
N LEU A 196 4.24 -5.96 1.90
CA LEU A 196 4.91 -7.23 2.19
C LEU A 196 4.89 -8.15 0.95
N GLU A 197 3.70 -8.31 0.33
CA GLU A 197 3.53 -9.09 -0.90
C GLU A 197 4.42 -8.57 -2.03
N TYR A 198 4.52 -7.23 -2.18
CA TYR A 198 5.38 -6.63 -3.19
C TYR A 198 6.85 -6.99 -2.98
N VAL A 199 7.36 -6.84 -1.78
CA VAL A 199 8.76 -7.15 -1.47
C VAL A 199 9.08 -8.61 -1.80
N ILE A 200 8.22 -9.55 -1.43
CA ILE A 200 8.39 -10.98 -1.73
C ILE A 200 8.37 -11.22 -3.26
N CYS A 201 7.43 -10.63 -3.98
CA CYS A 201 7.33 -10.75 -5.44
C CYS A 201 8.54 -10.15 -6.18
N GLN A 202 9.33 -9.30 -5.52
CA GLN A 202 10.49 -8.62 -6.09
C GLN A 202 11.84 -9.30 -5.79
N GLU A 203 11.85 -10.52 -5.29
CA GLU A 203 13.06 -11.30 -4.96
C GLU A 203 14.11 -11.30 -6.09
N ASN A 204 13.68 -11.36 -7.34
CA ASN A 204 14.57 -11.41 -8.50
C ASN A 204 14.87 -10.04 -9.14
N ARG A 205 14.11 -9.01 -8.82
CA ARG A 205 14.21 -7.69 -9.49
C ARG A 205 14.58 -6.57 -8.54
N HIS A 206 14.35 -6.78 -7.25
CA HIS A 206 14.66 -5.82 -6.18
C HIS A 206 14.03 -4.43 -6.36
N GLY A 207 12.82 -4.37 -6.97
CA GLY A 207 12.14 -3.09 -7.23
C GLY A 207 11.92 -2.30 -5.95
N PRO A 208 12.23 -1.00 -5.93
CA PRO A 208 12.06 -0.17 -4.74
C PRO A 208 10.60 -0.07 -4.30
N LEU A 209 10.40 0.03 -3.00
CA LEU A 209 9.11 0.29 -2.37
C LEU A 209 9.06 1.75 -1.91
N ILE A 210 8.07 2.51 -2.39
CA ILE A 210 7.74 3.85 -1.91
C ILE A 210 6.57 3.68 -0.93
N LEU A 211 6.82 3.97 0.34
CA LEU A 211 5.91 3.64 1.44
C LEU A 211 5.60 4.85 2.29
N SER A 212 4.30 5.06 2.55
CA SER A 212 3.87 6.08 3.49
C SER A 212 4.39 5.80 4.91
N GLU A 213 4.99 6.81 5.53
CA GLU A 213 5.41 6.78 6.94
C GLU A 213 4.24 6.56 7.93
N LEU A 214 3.00 6.74 7.45
CA LEU A 214 1.78 6.60 8.24
C LEU A 214 1.19 5.17 8.21
N THR A 215 1.88 4.20 7.58
CA THR A 215 1.52 2.78 7.61
C THR A 215 2.20 2.07 8.79
N GLY A 216 1.54 1.05 9.33
CA GLY A 216 2.14 0.25 10.41
C GLY A 216 3.37 -0.55 9.96
N THR A 217 3.46 -0.92 8.68
CA THR A 217 4.61 -1.62 8.10
C THR A 217 5.84 -0.71 7.94
N ALA A 218 5.71 0.62 8.04
CA ALA A 218 6.84 1.54 7.92
C ALA A 218 7.94 1.27 8.95
N GLY A 219 7.56 0.83 10.16
CA GLY A 219 8.52 0.47 11.20
C GLY A 219 9.37 -0.77 10.88
N SER A 220 8.81 -1.73 10.14
CA SER A 220 9.50 -2.97 9.76
C SER A 220 10.25 -2.83 8.43
N LEU A 221 9.74 -2.04 7.50
CA LEU A 221 10.28 -1.87 6.14
C LEU A 221 11.14 -0.60 6.03
N SER A 222 12.06 -0.39 6.97
CA SER A 222 12.81 0.87 7.15
C SER A 222 13.69 1.29 5.96
N SER A 223 14.08 0.35 5.08
CA SER A 223 14.84 0.65 3.85
C SER A 223 13.97 0.99 2.64
N ALA A 224 12.62 1.06 2.80
CA ALA A 224 11.76 1.64 1.80
C ALA A 224 11.99 3.15 1.65
N LEU A 225 11.60 3.72 0.51
CA LEU A 225 11.56 5.17 0.34
C LEU A 225 10.36 5.72 1.11
N MET A 226 10.62 6.22 2.33
CA MET A 226 9.58 6.73 3.21
C MET A 226 9.09 8.09 2.73
N VAL A 227 7.77 8.24 2.64
CA VAL A 227 7.13 9.47 2.16
C VAL A 227 5.96 9.89 3.03
N ASN A 228 5.75 11.19 3.11
CA ASN A 228 4.50 11.74 3.60
C ASN A 228 3.48 11.80 2.44
N PRO A 229 2.33 11.11 2.52
CA PRO A 229 1.37 11.08 1.41
C PRO A 229 0.74 12.43 1.07
N TRP A 230 0.83 13.42 1.95
CA TRP A 230 0.36 14.79 1.73
C TRP A 230 1.40 15.70 1.09
N ASP A 231 2.67 15.29 1.07
CA ASP A 231 3.75 15.96 0.33
C ASP A 231 3.86 15.39 -1.09
N TYR A 232 3.03 15.88 -1.99
CA TYR A 232 3.01 15.40 -3.38
C TYR A 232 4.34 15.58 -4.10
N ALA A 233 5.09 16.63 -3.76
CA ALA A 233 6.41 16.87 -4.34
C ALA A 233 7.45 15.86 -3.81
N GLY A 234 7.42 15.56 -2.52
CA GLY A 234 8.25 14.53 -1.91
C GLY A 234 7.95 13.14 -2.47
N VAL A 235 6.67 12.78 -2.65
CA VAL A 235 6.27 11.51 -3.28
C VAL A 235 6.72 11.46 -4.74
N ALA A 236 6.57 12.56 -5.50
CA ALA A 236 7.04 12.65 -6.89
C ALA A 236 8.57 12.48 -7.00
N LYS A 237 9.32 13.09 -6.08
CA LYS A 237 10.77 12.93 -5.99
C LYS A 237 11.15 11.49 -5.67
N ALA A 238 10.46 10.83 -4.75
CA ALA A 238 10.67 9.42 -4.42
C ALA A 238 10.39 8.50 -5.62
N MET A 239 9.36 8.78 -6.43
CA MET A 239 9.11 8.05 -7.68
C MET A 239 10.29 8.19 -8.65
N ASN A 240 10.83 9.40 -8.82
CA ASN A 240 11.99 9.63 -9.68
C ASN A 240 13.24 8.91 -9.15
N GLU A 241 13.51 9.00 -7.84
CA GLU A 241 14.61 8.31 -7.18
C GLU A 241 14.51 6.79 -7.36
N ALA A 242 13.34 6.22 -7.14
CA ALA A 242 13.08 4.79 -7.32
C ALA A 242 13.39 4.31 -8.76
N LEU A 243 13.01 5.10 -9.76
CA LEU A 243 13.21 4.75 -11.17
C LEU A 243 14.65 4.92 -11.64
N LEU A 244 15.43 5.81 -11.02
CA LEU A 244 16.83 6.07 -11.31
C LEU A 244 17.81 5.27 -10.44
N MET A 245 17.30 4.57 -9.41
CA MET A 245 18.12 3.83 -8.46
C MET A 245 19.00 2.78 -9.14
N SER A 246 20.26 2.69 -8.74
CA SER A 246 21.19 1.66 -9.25
C SER A 246 20.78 0.26 -8.80
N GLU A 247 21.16 -0.76 -9.58
CA GLU A 247 20.83 -2.15 -9.24
C GLU A 247 21.49 -2.59 -7.92
N GLU A 248 22.68 -2.07 -7.60
CA GLU A 248 23.39 -2.34 -6.35
C GLU A 248 22.62 -1.78 -5.14
N GLU A 249 22.09 -0.56 -5.25
CA GLU A 249 21.29 0.07 -4.20
C GLU A 249 19.94 -0.64 -4.03
N LYS A 250 19.26 -0.99 -5.13
CA LYS A 250 18.02 -1.76 -5.10
C LYS A 250 18.21 -3.08 -4.34
N GLN A 251 19.25 -3.82 -4.68
CA GLN A 251 19.59 -5.10 -4.05
C GLN A 251 19.88 -4.92 -2.55
N SER A 252 20.70 -3.93 -2.19
CA SER A 252 21.03 -3.65 -0.80
C SER A 252 19.78 -3.31 0.02
N ARG A 253 18.93 -2.43 -0.47
CA ARG A 253 17.67 -2.05 0.19
C ARG A 253 16.72 -3.23 0.31
N HIS A 254 16.58 -4.01 -0.77
CA HIS A 254 15.69 -5.18 -0.78
C HIS A 254 16.12 -6.24 0.24
N MET A 255 17.41 -6.54 0.34
CA MET A 255 17.92 -7.50 1.32
C MET A 255 17.58 -7.11 2.77
N VAL A 256 17.73 -5.82 3.10
CA VAL A 256 17.37 -5.31 4.43
C VAL A 256 15.86 -5.41 4.68
N ILE A 257 15.04 -5.06 3.70
CA ILE A 257 13.58 -5.14 3.84
C ILE A 257 13.13 -6.59 3.97
N PHE A 258 13.64 -7.47 3.11
CA PHE A 258 13.26 -8.89 3.07
C PHE A 258 13.61 -9.62 4.37
N SER A 259 14.71 -9.26 5.03
CA SER A 259 15.10 -9.86 6.32
C SER A 259 14.14 -9.52 7.48
N ASN A 260 13.22 -8.58 7.28
CA ASN A 260 12.26 -8.12 8.30
C ASN A 260 10.83 -8.62 8.03
N ILE A 261 10.65 -9.45 7.02
CA ILE A 261 9.37 -10.10 6.67
C ILE A 261 9.36 -11.54 7.16
#